data_5eec40609c098af7c174d76ba3bdb566
#
_entry.id   5eec40609c098af7c174d76ba3bdb566
#
_cell.length_a   1.000
_cell.length_b   1.000
_cell.length_c   1.000
_cell.angle_alpha   90.00
_cell.angle_beta   90.00
_cell.angle_gamma   90.00
#
_symmetry.space_group_name_H-M   'P 1'
#
loop_
_entity.id
_entity.type
_entity.pdbx_description
1 polymer ?
#
loop_
_entity_poly.entity_id
_entity_poly.type
_entity_poly.pdbx_seq_one_letter_code
_entity_poly.pdbx_strand_id
1 'polypeptide(L)'
;MSQSPHRAPPNAVLASLTNRENQGRVAVTALEAIVVVLAGVFAGGINTVVGSGTLVTFPVLMAVGYPPVVANVSNSLGLVPGSLSGAWGYRRELSGQAGRVKRLLPASVLGAVVGAILLVVLPEDAFSAIVPVLIAIALVLVVAQPWLNRKLAERERHEHGGVALWVGVFLAGIYGGYFGAAQGVLVMGLMGVLMNEHIQRVNALKNVLTAFVNLVAGVLFIFIADVAWLAVLLLAIGSVVGGQLGAKVGRRLPPAALRAVIVVVGVVAITQILTR
;
A
#
# COMPACT_ATOMS: atom_id res chain seq x y z
N MET A 1 39.58 -25.16 -34.62
CA MET A 1 39.49 -25.41 -33.19
C MET A 1 38.11 -24.91 -32.74
N SER A 2 37.19 -25.86 -32.64
CA SER A 2 35.78 -25.58 -32.24
C SER A 2 35.67 -25.67 -30.71
N GLN A 3 35.32 -24.56 -30.06
CA GLN A 3 35.02 -24.56 -28.63
C GLN A 3 33.56 -25.02 -28.45
N SER A 4 33.39 -26.16 -27.79
CA SER A 4 32.09 -26.68 -27.37
C SER A 4 31.49 -25.76 -26.29
N PRO A 5 30.18 -25.46 -26.31
CA PRO A 5 29.54 -24.71 -25.26
C PRO A 5 29.54 -25.53 -23.96
N HIS A 6 30.18 -25.02 -22.91
CA HIS A 6 30.14 -25.59 -21.55
C HIS A 6 28.66 -25.62 -21.07
N ARG A 7 28.06 -26.80 -21.04
CA ARG A 7 26.82 -27.05 -20.34
C ARG A 7 27.09 -26.89 -18.83
N ALA A 8 26.39 -25.99 -18.19
CA ALA A 8 26.43 -25.87 -16.72
C ALA A 8 26.08 -27.23 -16.07
N PRO A 9 26.78 -27.63 -15.00
CA PRO A 9 26.52 -28.91 -14.35
C PRO A 9 25.09 -28.97 -13.83
N PRO A 10 24.41 -30.15 -13.90
CA PRO A 10 23.01 -30.31 -13.44
C PRO A 10 22.77 -29.84 -12.01
N ASN A 11 23.78 -29.91 -11.15
CA ASN A 11 23.73 -29.46 -9.76
C ASN A 11 23.61 -27.93 -9.61
N ALA A 12 24.03 -27.14 -10.59
CA ALA A 12 23.89 -25.68 -10.55
C ALA A 12 22.43 -25.25 -10.80
N VAL A 13 21.71 -25.97 -11.64
CA VAL A 13 20.28 -25.72 -11.90
C VAL A 13 19.44 -26.15 -10.68
N LEU A 14 19.73 -27.31 -10.08
CA LEU A 14 19.08 -27.76 -8.85
C LEU A 14 19.39 -26.84 -7.68
N ALA A 15 20.63 -26.38 -7.54
CA ALA A 15 21.02 -25.40 -6.50
C ALA A 15 20.35 -24.04 -6.70
N SER A 16 20.12 -23.61 -7.94
CA SER A 16 19.38 -22.36 -8.22
C SER A 16 17.88 -22.50 -7.93
N LEU A 17 17.30 -23.67 -8.17
CA LEU A 17 15.90 -23.93 -7.86
C LEU A 17 15.66 -24.06 -6.33
N THR A 18 16.54 -24.79 -5.62
CA THR A 18 16.46 -24.86 -4.14
C THR A 18 16.78 -23.52 -3.48
N ASN A 19 17.63 -22.68 -4.06
CA ASN A 19 17.88 -21.33 -3.53
C ASN A 19 16.69 -20.39 -3.76
N ARG A 20 15.97 -20.52 -4.88
CA ARG A 20 14.71 -19.79 -5.12
C ARG A 20 13.59 -20.25 -4.17
N GLU A 21 13.48 -21.55 -3.90
CA GLU A 21 12.51 -22.05 -2.91
C GLU A 21 12.83 -21.62 -1.47
N ASN A 22 14.11 -21.44 -1.11
CA ASN A 22 14.50 -20.96 0.21
C ASN A 22 14.43 -19.44 0.38
N GLN A 23 14.55 -18.65 -0.67
CA GLN A 23 14.44 -17.18 -0.60
C GLN A 23 13.03 -16.69 -0.21
N GLY A 24 11.97 -17.48 -0.46
CA GLY A 24 10.60 -17.17 -0.02
C GLY A 24 10.23 -17.70 1.37
N ARG A 25 11.07 -18.54 1.99
CA ARG A 25 10.79 -19.15 3.30
C ARG A 25 11.68 -18.56 4.40
N VAL A 26 11.42 -17.33 4.76
CA VAL A 26 11.90 -16.80 6.04
C VAL A 26 11.21 -17.60 7.15
N ALA A 27 11.98 -18.29 7.98
CA ALA A 27 11.45 -18.99 9.14
C ALA A 27 10.99 -17.94 10.16
N VAL A 28 9.72 -17.60 10.14
CA VAL A 28 9.12 -16.60 11.03
C VAL A 28 8.96 -17.23 12.42
N THR A 29 9.59 -16.66 13.42
CA THR A 29 9.42 -17.05 14.82
C THR A 29 8.02 -16.67 15.33
N ALA A 30 7.57 -17.30 16.43
CA ALA A 30 6.29 -16.97 17.04
C ALA A 30 6.18 -15.48 17.44
N LEU A 31 7.30 -14.89 17.90
CA LEU A 31 7.36 -13.47 18.25
C LEU A 31 7.19 -12.57 17.00
N GLU A 32 7.90 -12.89 15.92
CA GLU A 32 7.78 -12.15 14.66
C GLU A 32 6.37 -12.26 14.07
N ALA A 33 5.73 -13.44 14.16
CA ALA A 33 4.34 -13.62 13.74
C ALA A 33 3.39 -12.69 14.52
N ILE A 34 3.55 -12.58 15.84
CA ILE A 34 2.77 -11.66 16.68
C ILE A 34 3.03 -10.21 16.26
N VAL A 35 4.28 -9.83 16.02
CA VAL A 35 4.66 -8.48 15.58
C VAL A 35 4.01 -8.16 14.22
N VAL A 36 4.03 -9.09 13.26
CA VAL A 36 3.40 -8.90 11.93
C VAL A 36 1.88 -8.75 12.07
N VAL A 37 1.20 -9.56 12.90
CA VAL A 37 -0.24 -9.41 13.15
C VAL A 37 -0.55 -8.06 13.76
N LEU A 38 0.20 -7.62 14.79
CA LEU A 38 0.03 -6.32 15.41
C LEU A 38 0.26 -5.17 14.42
N ALA A 39 1.32 -5.27 13.61
CA ALA A 39 1.57 -4.33 12.52
C ALA A 39 0.38 -4.29 11.54
N GLY A 40 -0.22 -5.44 11.21
CA GLY A 40 -1.43 -5.54 10.43
C GLY A 40 -2.62 -4.81 11.06
N VAL A 41 -2.83 -4.96 12.38
CA VAL A 41 -3.89 -4.24 13.12
C VAL A 41 -3.68 -2.72 13.03
N PHE A 42 -2.48 -2.25 13.34
CA PHE A 42 -2.15 -0.82 13.23
C PHE A 42 -2.31 -0.31 11.80
N ALA A 43 -1.77 -1.04 10.84
CA ALA A 43 -1.83 -0.66 9.42
C ALA A 43 -3.27 -0.63 8.90
N GLY A 44 -4.10 -1.62 9.23
CA GLY A 44 -5.53 -1.63 8.85
C GLY A 44 -6.28 -0.43 9.40
N GLY A 45 -6.04 -0.08 10.67
CA GLY A 45 -6.61 1.10 11.30
C GLY A 45 -6.15 2.41 10.65
N ILE A 46 -4.85 2.58 10.51
CA ILE A 46 -4.23 3.75 9.87
C ILE A 46 -4.67 3.88 8.41
N ASN A 47 -4.69 2.77 7.67
CA ASN A 47 -5.10 2.78 6.27
C ASN A 47 -6.55 3.22 6.09
N THR A 48 -7.43 2.77 6.98
CA THR A 48 -8.85 3.12 6.97
C THR A 48 -9.08 4.61 7.26
N VAL A 49 -8.29 5.23 8.13
CA VAL A 49 -8.47 6.63 8.57
C VAL A 49 -7.63 7.60 7.74
N VAL A 50 -6.36 7.29 7.51
CA VAL A 50 -5.37 8.18 6.89
C VAL A 50 -5.02 7.71 5.46
N GLY A 51 -4.93 6.39 5.24
CA GLY A 51 -4.56 5.81 3.95
C GLY A 51 -3.06 5.60 3.78
N SER A 52 -2.35 5.22 4.86
CA SER A 52 -0.89 5.04 4.85
C SER A 52 -0.42 3.79 5.62
N GLY A 53 -1.22 2.72 5.61
CA GLY A 53 -0.92 1.49 6.35
C GLY A 53 0.40 0.83 5.94
N THR A 54 0.76 0.86 4.67
CA THR A 54 2.01 0.32 4.13
C THR A 54 3.25 0.89 4.83
N LEU A 55 3.22 2.15 5.28
CA LEU A 55 4.34 2.75 6.02
C LEU A 55 4.63 2.05 7.35
N VAL A 56 3.72 1.26 7.89
CA VAL A 56 3.92 0.46 9.10
C VAL A 56 4.33 -0.96 8.74
N THR A 57 3.59 -1.61 7.86
CA THR A 57 3.75 -3.04 7.58
C THR A 57 4.95 -3.36 6.71
N PHE A 58 5.27 -2.53 5.72
CA PHE A 58 6.42 -2.76 4.85
C PHE A 58 7.76 -2.79 5.61
N PRO A 59 8.09 -1.79 6.47
CA PRO A 59 9.30 -1.84 7.28
C PRO A 59 9.34 -3.03 8.26
N VAL A 60 8.20 -3.40 8.83
CA VAL A 60 8.12 -4.57 9.72
C VAL A 60 8.45 -5.85 8.96
N LEU A 61 7.90 -6.05 7.75
CA LEU A 61 8.24 -7.21 6.93
C LEU A 61 9.73 -7.25 6.56
N MET A 62 10.31 -6.09 6.22
CA MET A 62 11.76 -6.00 5.98
C MET A 62 12.58 -6.31 7.23
N ALA A 63 12.15 -5.87 8.41
CA ALA A 63 12.81 -6.15 9.68
C ALA A 63 12.77 -7.65 10.04
N VAL A 64 11.69 -8.35 9.67
CA VAL A 64 11.55 -9.81 9.78
C VAL A 64 12.46 -10.55 8.80
N GLY A 65 13.00 -9.86 7.77
CA GLY A 65 14.00 -10.44 6.85
C GLY A 65 13.50 -10.69 5.44
N TYR A 66 12.29 -10.27 5.09
CA TYR A 66 11.80 -10.39 3.70
C TYR A 66 12.52 -9.39 2.77
N PRO A 67 12.90 -9.80 1.55
CA PRO A 67 13.44 -8.91 0.53
C PRO A 67 12.44 -7.78 0.20
N PRO A 68 12.91 -6.59 -0.21
CA PRO A 68 12.05 -5.42 -0.41
C PRO A 68 10.87 -5.66 -1.35
N VAL A 69 11.08 -6.32 -2.51
CA VAL A 69 10.01 -6.62 -3.47
C VAL A 69 9.02 -7.61 -2.88
N VAL A 70 9.49 -8.70 -2.25
CA VAL A 70 8.63 -9.72 -1.59
C VAL A 70 7.82 -9.08 -0.46
N ALA A 71 8.44 -8.22 0.34
CA ALA A 71 7.77 -7.47 1.41
C ALA A 71 6.65 -6.57 0.85
N ASN A 72 6.92 -5.84 -0.23
CA ASN A 72 5.94 -4.94 -0.87
C ASN A 72 4.76 -5.71 -1.49
N VAL A 73 5.05 -6.77 -2.23
CA VAL A 73 4.04 -7.66 -2.85
C VAL A 73 3.15 -8.29 -1.79
N SER A 74 3.76 -8.90 -0.77
CA SER A 74 3.03 -9.57 0.32
C SER A 74 2.23 -8.59 1.17
N ASN A 75 2.77 -7.38 1.39
CA ASN A 75 2.07 -6.29 2.05
C ASN A 75 0.81 -5.87 1.27
N SER A 76 0.92 -5.69 -0.05
CA SER A 76 -0.21 -5.29 -0.89
C SER A 76 -1.35 -6.29 -0.79
N LEU A 77 -1.06 -7.59 -0.89
CA LEU A 77 -2.03 -8.68 -0.71
C LEU A 77 -2.62 -8.72 0.70
N GLY A 78 -1.76 -8.65 1.73
CA GLY A 78 -2.17 -8.74 3.14
C GLY A 78 -3.06 -7.58 3.60
N LEU A 79 -2.95 -6.42 2.97
CA LEU A 79 -3.78 -5.26 3.28
C LEU A 79 -5.13 -5.21 2.53
N VAL A 80 -5.36 -6.08 1.52
CA VAL A 80 -6.65 -6.14 0.80
C VAL A 80 -7.83 -6.41 1.74
N PRO A 81 -7.82 -7.47 2.58
CA PRO A 81 -8.95 -7.74 3.46
C PRO A 81 -9.20 -6.61 4.46
N GLY A 82 -8.14 -5.96 4.97
CA GLY A 82 -8.25 -4.81 5.86
C GLY A 82 -8.87 -3.59 5.19
N SER A 83 -8.48 -3.31 3.96
CA SER A 83 -9.04 -2.21 3.16
C SER A 83 -10.52 -2.42 2.85
N LEU A 84 -10.91 -3.65 2.50
CA LEU A 84 -12.31 -4.03 2.29
C LEU A 84 -13.11 -3.94 3.60
N SER A 85 -12.52 -4.40 4.71
CA SER A 85 -13.09 -4.28 6.06
C SER A 85 -13.32 -2.82 6.44
N GLY A 86 -12.34 -1.94 6.17
CA GLY A 86 -12.47 -0.49 6.36
C GLY A 86 -13.57 0.12 5.47
N ALA A 87 -13.62 -0.23 4.20
CA ALA A 87 -14.68 0.20 3.28
C ALA A 87 -16.07 -0.23 3.77
N TRP A 88 -16.20 -1.45 4.26
CA TRP A 88 -17.44 -1.93 4.89
C TRP A 88 -17.81 -1.12 6.13
N GLY A 89 -16.84 -0.75 6.95
CA GLY A 89 -17.04 0.11 8.12
C GLY A 89 -17.57 1.50 7.76
N TYR A 90 -17.29 1.98 6.54
CA TYR A 90 -17.75 3.25 5.97
C TYR A 90 -18.93 3.10 4.98
N ARG A 91 -19.63 1.96 4.96
CA ARG A 91 -20.71 1.69 3.99
C ARG A 91 -21.86 2.71 4.01
N ARG A 92 -22.12 3.34 5.16
CA ARG A 92 -23.14 4.39 5.27
C ARG A 92 -22.74 5.65 4.51
N GLU A 93 -21.49 6.04 4.59
CA GLU A 93 -20.90 7.18 3.89
C GLU A 93 -20.74 6.91 2.40
N LEU A 94 -20.69 5.63 1.97
CA LEU A 94 -20.71 5.23 0.57
C LEU A 94 -22.08 5.30 -0.09
N SER A 95 -23.15 5.37 0.71
CA SER A 95 -24.51 5.48 0.17
C SER A 95 -24.64 6.70 -0.75
N GLY A 96 -25.22 6.49 -1.94
CA GLY A 96 -25.36 7.52 -2.97
C GLY A 96 -24.09 7.85 -3.77
N GLN A 97 -22.94 7.15 -3.54
CA GLN A 97 -21.70 7.41 -4.25
C GLN A 97 -21.39 6.42 -5.39
N ALA A 98 -22.34 5.54 -5.75
CA ALA A 98 -22.13 4.51 -6.79
C ALA A 98 -21.67 5.09 -8.13
N GLY A 99 -22.18 6.24 -8.53
CA GLY A 99 -21.76 6.93 -9.76
C GLY A 99 -20.31 7.38 -9.72
N ARG A 100 -19.84 7.90 -8.57
CA ARG A 100 -18.44 8.29 -8.37
C ARG A 100 -17.51 7.09 -8.35
N VAL A 101 -17.90 6.01 -7.67
CA VAL A 101 -17.15 4.73 -7.70
C VAL A 101 -17.01 4.24 -9.13
N LYS A 102 -18.12 4.11 -9.88
CA LYS A 102 -18.10 3.64 -11.29
C LYS A 102 -17.19 4.50 -12.18
N ARG A 103 -17.12 5.82 -11.92
CA ARG A 103 -16.29 6.74 -12.70
C ARG A 103 -14.81 6.68 -12.37
N LEU A 104 -14.44 6.59 -11.07
CA LEU A 104 -13.06 6.69 -10.60
C LEU A 104 -12.38 5.33 -10.50
N LEU A 105 -13.14 4.25 -10.29
CA LEU A 105 -12.59 2.90 -10.16
C LEU A 105 -11.78 2.46 -11.39
N PRO A 106 -12.23 2.66 -12.64
CA PRO A 106 -11.44 2.33 -13.81
C PRO A 106 -10.07 3.04 -13.83
N ALA A 107 -10.02 4.32 -13.46
CA ALA A 107 -8.78 5.08 -13.38
C ALA A 107 -7.82 4.45 -12.34
N SER A 108 -8.33 4.15 -11.13
CA SER A 108 -7.57 3.47 -10.08
C SER A 108 -7.03 2.11 -10.51
N VAL A 109 -7.88 1.29 -11.13
CA VAL A 109 -7.54 -0.07 -11.58
C VAL A 109 -6.50 -0.03 -12.70
N LEU A 110 -6.71 0.79 -13.72
CA LEU A 110 -5.74 0.95 -14.83
C LEU A 110 -4.39 1.44 -14.30
N GLY A 111 -4.42 2.43 -13.39
CA GLY A 111 -3.19 2.88 -12.73
C GLY A 111 -2.51 1.76 -11.95
N ALA A 112 -3.26 0.96 -11.18
CA ALA A 112 -2.72 -0.16 -10.41
C ALA A 112 -2.05 -1.21 -11.30
N VAL A 113 -2.64 -1.54 -12.45
CA VAL A 113 -2.04 -2.46 -13.43
C VAL A 113 -0.70 -1.91 -13.92
N VAL A 114 -0.65 -0.65 -14.34
CA VAL A 114 0.59 -0.01 -14.79
C VAL A 114 1.65 -0.01 -13.69
N GLY A 115 1.28 0.36 -12.46
CA GLY A 115 2.20 0.38 -11.32
C GLY A 115 2.72 -1.00 -10.95
N ALA A 116 1.86 -2.02 -10.95
CA ALA A 116 2.24 -3.40 -10.66
C ALA A 116 3.19 -3.97 -11.73
N ILE A 117 2.94 -3.68 -13.01
CA ILE A 117 3.84 -4.07 -14.10
C ILE A 117 5.19 -3.38 -13.94
N LEU A 118 5.22 -2.08 -13.64
CA LEU A 118 6.46 -1.34 -13.42
C LEU A 118 7.30 -1.95 -12.28
N LEU A 119 6.66 -2.39 -11.18
CA LEU A 119 7.38 -3.03 -10.07
C LEU A 119 8.12 -4.31 -10.52
N VAL A 120 7.51 -5.09 -11.39
CA VAL A 120 8.07 -6.40 -11.81
C VAL A 120 9.06 -6.28 -12.97
N VAL A 121 8.84 -5.30 -13.86
CA VAL A 121 9.72 -5.08 -15.03
C VAL A 121 11.03 -4.38 -14.64
N LEU A 122 10.99 -3.50 -13.63
CA LEU A 122 12.18 -2.83 -13.14
C LEU A 122 13.06 -3.79 -12.31
N PRO A 123 14.40 -3.67 -12.40
CA PRO A 123 15.30 -4.47 -11.58
C PRO A 123 15.05 -4.27 -10.08
N GLU A 124 15.21 -5.33 -9.28
CA GLU A 124 15.02 -5.27 -7.83
C GLU A 124 15.92 -4.24 -7.15
N ASP A 125 17.15 -4.06 -7.66
CA ASP A 125 18.08 -3.04 -7.18
C ASP A 125 17.54 -1.63 -7.38
N ALA A 126 16.83 -1.37 -8.50
CA ALA A 126 16.19 -0.09 -8.74
C ALA A 126 15.06 0.18 -7.73
N PHE A 127 14.24 -0.84 -7.42
CA PHE A 127 13.21 -0.71 -6.39
C PHE A 127 13.84 -0.42 -5.02
N SER A 128 14.87 -1.19 -4.63
CA SER A 128 15.56 -1.03 -3.35
C SER A 128 16.18 0.37 -3.19
N ALA A 129 16.76 0.92 -4.27
CA ALA A 129 17.34 2.27 -4.27
C ALA A 129 16.26 3.38 -4.20
N ILE A 130 15.10 3.16 -4.81
CA ILE A 130 14.01 4.15 -4.87
C ILE A 130 13.16 4.15 -3.58
N VAL A 131 13.04 3.01 -2.89
CA VAL A 131 12.18 2.86 -1.70
C VAL A 131 12.39 3.91 -0.62
N PRO A 132 13.62 4.26 -0.19
CA PRO A 132 13.82 5.30 0.81
C PRO A 132 13.25 6.66 0.37
N VAL A 133 13.38 6.99 -0.92
CA VAL A 133 12.82 8.22 -1.50
C VAL A 133 11.30 8.18 -1.49
N LEU A 134 10.70 7.04 -1.86
CA LEU A 134 9.24 6.86 -1.85
C LEU A 134 8.68 6.97 -0.43
N ILE A 135 9.37 6.39 0.57
CA ILE A 135 8.98 6.53 1.98
C ILE A 135 9.10 7.99 2.42
N ALA A 136 10.18 8.69 2.07
CA ALA A 136 10.36 10.11 2.39
C ALA A 136 9.23 10.96 1.79
N ILE A 137 8.89 10.77 0.52
CA ILE A 137 7.76 11.44 -0.15
C ILE A 137 6.46 11.13 0.59
N ALA A 138 6.21 9.86 0.94
CA ALA A 138 5.01 9.46 1.66
C ALA A 138 4.91 10.13 3.04
N LEU A 139 6.03 10.27 3.78
CA LEU A 139 6.08 10.98 5.06
C LEU A 139 5.77 12.47 4.89
N VAL A 140 6.37 13.12 3.88
CA VAL A 140 6.09 14.53 3.56
C VAL A 140 4.60 14.71 3.26
N LEU A 141 3.98 13.83 2.49
CA LEU A 141 2.55 13.88 2.18
C LEU A 141 1.69 13.72 3.45
N VAL A 142 2.03 12.79 4.34
CA VAL A 142 1.32 12.58 5.61
C VAL A 142 1.42 13.81 6.51
N VAL A 143 2.60 14.42 6.61
CA VAL A 143 2.82 15.64 7.42
C VAL A 143 2.13 16.84 6.80
N ALA A 144 2.23 17.00 5.48
CA ALA A 144 1.63 18.13 4.75
C ALA A 144 0.10 18.03 4.61
N GLN A 145 -0.50 16.87 4.84
CA GLN A 145 -1.94 16.61 4.66
C GLN A 145 -2.85 17.70 5.30
N PRO A 146 -2.65 18.18 6.55
CA PRO A 146 -3.54 19.18 7.15
C PRO A 146 -3.41 20.55 6.48
N TRP A 147 -2.19 20.93 6.11
CA TRP A 147 -1.93 22.18 5.39
C TRP A 147 -2.55 22.12 4.00
N LEU A 148 -2.36 20.99 3.29
CA LEU A 148 -2.95 20.75 2.00
C LEU A 148 -4.48 20.86 2.07
N ASN A 149 -5.11 20.15 3.01
CA ASN A 149 -6.56 20.18 3.19
C ASN A 149 -7.10 21.60 3.47
N ARG A 150 -6.37 22.43 4.26
CA ARG A 150 -6.76 23.83 4.54
C ARG A 150 -6.68 24.69 3.28
N LYS A 151 -5.53 24.66 2.60
CA LYS A 151 -5.28 25.51 1.43
C LYS A 151 -6.23 25.19 0.26
N LEU A 152 -6.72 23.96 0.22
CA LEU A 152 -7.59 23.47 -0.83
C LEU A 152 -9.08 23.62 -0.49
N ALA A 153 -9.42 23.86 0.78
CA ALA A 153 -10.80 24.16 1.19
C ALA A 153 -11.34 25.49 0.62
N GLU A 154 -10.43 26.38 0.20
CA GLU A 154 -10.75 27.74 -0.28
C GLU A 154 -10.99 27.82 -1.81
N ARG A 155 -10.83 26.70 -2.55
CA ARG A 155 -11.00 26.72 -4.01
C ARG A 155 -12.42 26.35 -4.45
N GLU A 156 -12.84 26.92 -5.59
CA GLU A 156 -14.07 26.48 -6.26
C GLU A 156 -14.00 25.00 -6.61
N ARG A 157 -14.99 24.25 -6.16
CA ARG A 157 -15.03 22.81 -6.27
C ARG A 157 -16.08 22.37 -7.26
N HIS A 158 -15.74 21.46 -8.14
CA HIS A 158 -16.68 20.84 -9.07
C HIS A 158 -17.39 19.66 -8.39
N GLU A 159 -18.68 19.52 -8.62
CA GLU A 159 -19.52 18.47 -8.01
C GLU A 159 -18.96 17.04 -8.23
N HIS A 160 -18.26 16.83 -9.35
CA HIS A 160 -17.72 15.53 -9.76
C HIS A 160 -16.20 15.53 -10.07
N GLY A 161 -15.47 16.59 -9.77
CA GLY A 161 -14.01 16.67 -9.90
C GLY A 161 -13.41 16.67 -11.32
N GLY A 162 -14.23 16.53 -12.36
CA GLY A 162 -13.77 16.64 -13.75
C GLY A 162 -12.73 15.61 -14.21
N VAL A 163 -12.07 15.89 -15.35
CA VAL A 163 -11.00 15.06 -15.93
C VAL A 163 -9.75 15.10 -15.06
N ALA A 164 -9.46 16.23 -14.40
CA ALA A 164 -8.30 16.38 -13.53
C ALA A 164 -8.31 15.36 -12.37
N LEU A 165 -9.48 15.12 -11.77
CA LEU A 165 -9.62 14.09 -10.74
C LEU A 165 -9.39 12.69 -11.29
N TRP A 166 -9.90 12.38 -12.47
CA TRP A 166 -9.71 11.07 -13.10
C TRP A 166 -8.23 10.81 -13.37
N VAL A 167 -7.52 11.76 -13.97
CA VAL A 167 -6.07 11.67 -14.22
C VAL A 167 -5.29 11.57 -12.90
N GLY A 168 -5.63 12.39 -11.90
CA GLY A 168 -4.98 12.33 -10.58
C GLY A 168 -5.17 10.98 -9.88
N VAL A 169 -6.37 10.40 -9.94
CA VAL A 169 -6.66 9.06 -9.39
C VAL A 169 -5.93 7.97 -10.17
N PHE A 170 -5.80 8.09 -11.48
CA PHE A 170 -5.00 7.19 -12.32
C PHE A 170 -3.52 7.22 -11.90
N LEU A 171 -2.92 8.41 -11.77
CA LEU A 171 -1.53 8.57 -11.32
C LEU A 171 -1.32 8.06 -9.89
N ALA A 172 -2.26 8.34 -8.98
CA ALA A 172 -2.25 7.78 -7.64
C ALA A 172 -2.42 6.25 -7.65
N GLY A 173 -3.12 5.70 -8.65
CA GLY A 173 -3.22 4.26 -8.89
C GLY A 173 -1.89 3.65 -9.34
N ILE A 174 -1.14 4.31 -10.23
CA ILE A 174 0.22 3.89 -10.64
C ILE A 174 1.14 3.81 -9.41
N TYR A 175 1.17 4.89 -8.64
CA TYR A 175 1.96 4.92 -7.40
C TYR A 175 1.51 3.82 -6.41
N GLY A 176 0.20 3.61 -6.28
CA GLY A 176 -0.39 2.60 -5.40
C GLY A 176 -0.06 1.18 -5.81
N GLY A 177 -0.09 0.88 -7.11
CA GLY A 177 0.28 -0.42 -7.67
C GLY A 177 1.77 -0.71 -7.61
N TYR A 178 2.62 0.33 -7.68
CA TYR A 178 4.07 0.20 -7.57
C TYR A 178 4.54 0.02 -6.12
N PHE A 179 4.07 0.86 -5.19
CA PHE A 179 4.52 0.86 -3.80
C PHE A 179 3.39 1.04 -2.77
N GLY A 180 2.45 1.94 -3.02
CA GLY A 180 1.24 2.14 -2.24
C GLY A 180 1.36 2.85 -0.90
N ALA A 181 2.56 3.19 -0.42
CA ALA A 181 2.74 3.92 0.83
C ALA A 181 2.11 5.32 0.75
N ALA A 182 1.19 5.64 1.65
CA ALA A 182 0.43 6.88 1.67
C ALA A 182 -0.41 7.17 0.39
N GLN A 183 -0.69 6.17 -0.45
CA GLN A 183 -1.58 6.33 -1.60
C GLN A 183 -2.94 6.92 -1.21
N GLY A 184 -3.50 6.48 -0.09
CA GLY A 184 -4.77 7.00 0.41
C GLY A 184 -4.71 8.48 0.77
N VAL A 185 -3.57 9.00 1.22
CA VAL A 185 -3.35 10.42 1.48
C VAL A 185 -3.41 11.22 0.18
N LEU A 186 -2.75 10.73 -0.88
CA LEU A 186 -2.81 11.34 -2.22
C LEU A 186 -4.24 11.39 -2.75
N VAL A 187 -4.95 10.26 -2.72
CA VAL A 187 -6.34 10.17 -3.20
C VAL A 187 -7.27 11.07 -2.38
N MET A 188 -7.12 11.11 -1.04
CA MET A 188 -7.89 12.02 -0.19
C MET A 188 -7.59 13.49 -0.49
N GLY A 189 -6.32 13.83 -0.69
CA GLY A 189 -5.89 15.18 -1.08
C GLY A 189 -6.54 15.60 -2.39
N LEU A 190 -6.39 14.79 -3.45
CA LEU A 190 -6.96 15.05 -4.77
C LEU A 190 -8.48 15.23 -4.73
N MET A 191 -9.21 14.32 -4.06
CA MET A 191 -10.65 14.41 -3.95
C MET A 191 -11.08 15.59 -3.09
N GLY A 192 -10.37 15.87 -2.00
CA GLY A 192 -10.67 17.03 -1.14
C GLY A 192 -10.50 18.37 -1.84
N VAL A 193 -9.62 18.44 -2.86
CA VAL A 193 -9.41 19.62 -3.73
C VAL A 193 -10.50 19.76 -4.77
N LEU A 194 -10.75 18.66 -5.49
CA LEU A 194 -11.45 18.68 -6.77
C LEU A 194 -12.94 18.35 -6.63
N MET A 195 -13.38 17.86 -5.44
CA MET A 195 -14.77 17.49 -5.18
C MET A 195 -15.36 18.32 -4.04
N ASN A 196 -16.61 18.72 -4.21
CA ASN A 196 -17.38 19.31 -3.12
C ASN A 196 -18.13 18.22 -2.36
N GLU A 197 -17.45 17.59 -1.38
CA GLU A 197 -18.05 16.50 -0.61
C GLU A 197 -17.51 16.48 0.83
N HIS A 198 -18.31 15.97 1.75
CA HIS A 198 -17.93 15.85 3.16
C HIS A 198 -16.76 14.87 3.33
N ILE A 199 -15.79 15.22 4.19
CA ILE A 199 -14.51 14.48 4.34
C ILE A 199 -14.70 12.99 4.65
N GLN A 200 -15.72 12.60 5.41
CA GLN A 200 -15.98 11.19 5.72
C GLN A 200 -16.47 10.40 4.50
N ARG A 201 -17.22 11.07 3.60
CA ARG A 201 -17.68 10.47 2.34
C ARG A 201 -16.53 10.34 1.34
N VAL A 202 -15.62 11.33 1.31
CA VAL A 202 -14.36 11.26 0.56
C VAL A 202 -13.49 10.10 1.08
N ASN A 203 -13.38 9.95 2.42
CA ASN A 203 -12.62 8.86 3.01
C ASN A 203 -13.22 7.48 2.69
N ALA A 204 -14.55 7.37 2.70
CA ALA A 204 -15.24 6.15 2.29
C ALA A 204 -14.90 5.75 0.86
N LEU A 205 -14.96 6.72 -0.08
CA LEU A 205 -14.61 6.51 -1.48
C LEU A 205 -13.13 6.13 -1.64
N LYS A 206 -12.23 6.84 -0.94
CA LYS A 206 -10.79 6.48 -0.88
C LYS A 206 -10.59 5.02 -0.47
N ASN A 207 -11.26 4.55 0.58
CA ASN A 207 -11.10 3.18 1.05
C ASN A 207 -11.47 2.15 -0.01
N VAL A 208 -12.51 2.41 -0.80
CA VAL A 208 -12.88 1.55 -1.94
C VAL A 208 -11.79 1.58 -3.01
N LEU A 209 -11.37 2.76 -3.46
CA LEU A 209 -10.38 2.89 -4.53
C LEU A 209 -9.05 2.23 -4.16
N THR A 210 -8.55 2.46 -2.94
CA THR A 210 -7.29 1.85 -2.47
C THR A 210 -7.42 0.34 -2.27
N ALA A 211 -8.58 -0.16 -1.82
CA ALA A 211 -8.82 -1.60 -1.74
C ALA A 211 -8.71 -2.28 -3.12
N PHE A 212 -9.29 -1.66 -4.15
CA PHE A 212 -9.21 -2.20 -5.50
C PHE A 212 -7.80 -2.07 -6.11
N VAL A 213 -7.06 -1.01 -5.81
CA VAL A 213 -5.64 -0.90 -6.22
C VAL A 213 -4.83 -2.05 -5.63
N ASN A 214 -4.92 -2.27 -4.32
CA ASN A 214 -4.22 -3.37 -3.65
C ASN A 214 -4.69 -4.74 -4.17
N LEU A 215 -5.99 -4.92 -4.42
CA LEU A 215 -6.54 -6.17 -4.95
C LEU A 215 -5.98 -6.46 -6.35
N VAL A 216 -6.03 -5.48 -7.25
CA VAL A 216 -5.58 -5.67 -8.64
C VAL A 216 -4.07 -5.88 -8.70
N ALA A 217 -3.29 -5.05 -7.99
CA ALA A 217 -1.84 -5.24 -7.89
C ALA A 217 -1.51 -6.60 -7.27
N GLY A 218 -2.16 -6.96 -6.16
CA GLY A 218 -1.96 -8.24 -5.49
C GLY A 218 -2.28 -9.43 -6.36
N VAL A 219 -3.41 -9.41 -7.10
CA VAL A 219 -3.77 -10.48 -8.04
C VAL A 219 -2.72 -10.63 -9.13
N LEU A 220 -2.23 -9.53 -9.71
CA LEU A 220 -1.15 -9.58 -10.69
C LEU A 220 0.12 -10.18 -10.09
N PHE A 221 0.51 -9.77 -8.89
CA PHE A 221 1.71 -10.25 -8.21
C PHE A 221 1.67 -11.76 -7.91
N ILE A 222 0.50 -12.35 -7.64
CA ILE A 222 0.37 -13.81 -7.44
C ILE A 222 0.92 -14.60 -8.65
N PHE A 223 0.80 -14.05 -9.86
CA PHE A 223 1.20 -14.74 -11.09
C PHE A 223 2.63 -14.41 -11.52
N ILE A 224 3.22 -13.29 -11.06
CA ILE A 224 4.45 -12.74 -11.64
C ILE A 224 5.54 -12.41 -10.61
N ALA A 225 5.29 -12.58 -9.32
CA ALA A 225 6.24 -12.27 -8.26
C ALA A 225 6.23 -13.31 -7.14
N ASP A 226 7.30 -13.35 -6.35
CA ASP A 226 7.38 -14.20 -5.17
C ASP A 226 6.54 -13.61 -4.02
N VAL A 227 5.67 -14.44 -3.43
CA VAL A 227 4.74 -14.06 -2.37
C VAL A 227 5.04 -14.80 -1.07
N ALA A 228 5.26 -14.07 0.01
CA ALA A 228 5.38 -14.63 1.36
C ALA A 228 3.98 -14.89 1.96
N TRP A 229 3.37 -16.02 1.62
CA TRP A 229 1.98 -16.36 1.99
C TRP A 229 1.70 -16.33 3.49
N LEU A 230 2.67 -16.70 4.33
CA LEU A 230 2.54 -16.61 5.78
C LEU A 230 2.41 -15.13 6.21
N ALA A 231 3.25 -14.26 5.68
CA ALA A 231 3.15 -12.82 5.94
C ALA A 231 1.82 -12.23 5.47
N VAL A 232 1.35 -12.63 4.26
CA VAL A 232 0.03 -12.24 3.74
C VAL A 232 -1.08 -12.63 4.71
N LEU A 233 -1.08 -13.87 5.20
CA LEU A 233 -2.10 -14.36 6.12
C LEU A 233 -2.09 -13.59 7.45
N LEU A 234 -0.91 -13.41 8.05
CA LEU A 234 -0.76 -12.69 9.32
C LEU A 234 -1.20 -11.23 9.20
N LEU A 235 -0.77 -10.55 8.13
CA LEU A 235 -1.20 -9.19 7.84
C LEU A 235 -2.71 -9.11 7.56
N ALA A 236 -3.27 -10.07 6.82
CA ALA A 236 -4.70 -10.11 6.51
C ALA A 236 -5.55 -10.20 7.79
N ILE A 237 -5.20 -11.12 8.71
CA ILE A 237 -5.90 -11.26 9.99
C ILE A 237 -5.83 -9.95 10.78
N GLY A 238 -4.62 -9.39 10.95
CA GLY A 238 -4.45 -8.13 11.66
C GLY A 238 -5.18 -6.97 11.00
N SER A 239 -5.04 -6.83 9.68
CA SER A 239 -5.60 -5.70 8.94
C SER A 239 -7.13 -5.68 8.93
N VAL A 240 -7.80 -6.84 8.93
CA VAL A 240 -9.28 -6.93 9.06
C VAL A 240 -9.73 -6.35 10.39
N VAL A 241 -9.10 -6.78 11.49
CA VAL A 241 -9.41 -6.26 12.83
C VAL A 241 -9.13 -4.76 12.89
N GLY A 242 -7.95 -4.35 12.40
CA GLY A 242 -7.54 -2.94 12.33
C GLY A 242 -8.49 -2.08 11.49
N GLY A 243 -8.94 -2.57 10.35
CA GLY A 243 -9.89 -1.89 9.47
C GLY A 243 -11.22 -1.59 10.16
N GLN A 244 -11.78 -2.55 10.90
CA GLN A 244 -13.01 -2.34 11.68
C GLN A 244 -12.78 -1.39 12.86
N LEU A 245 -11.67 -1.55 13.58
CA LEU A 245 -11.33 -0.63 14.68
C LEU A 245 -11.12 0.79 14.14
N GLY A 246 -10.40 0.95 13.03
CA GLY A 246 -10.19 2.23 12.37
C GLY A 246 -11.51 2.89 11.93
N ALA A 247 -12.44 2.13 11.38
CA ALA A 247 -13.75 2.65 11.01
C ALA A 247 -14.61 3.08 12.21
N LYS A 248 -14.50 2.39 13.36
CA LYS A 248 -15.26 2.70 14.59
C LYS A 248 -14.61 3.81 15.41
N VAL A 249 -13.31 3.69 15.66
CA VAL A 249 -12.56 4.52 16.61
C VAL A 249 -11.86 5.68 15.91
N GLY A 250 -11.44 5.49 14.66
CA GLY A 250 -10.68 6.47 13.90
C GLY A 250 -11.40 7.81 13.68
N ARG A 251 -12.74 7.81 13.71
CA ARG A 251 -13.56 9.03 13.70
C ARG A 251 -13.36 9.88 14.96
N ARG A 252 -12.89 9.29 16.06
CA ARG A 252 -12.71 9.93 17.38
C ARG A 252 -11.24 10.18 17.71
N LEU A 253 -10.31 9.49 17.05
CA LEU A 253 -8.88 9.67 17.28
C LEU A 253 -8.40 10.99 16.67
N PRO A 254 -7.55 11.74 17.38
CA PRO A 254 -6.95 12.94 16.82
C PRO A 254 -6.02 12.54 15.66
N PRO A 255 -6.24 13.06 14.45
CA PRO A 255 -5.43 12.71 13.27
C PRO A 255 -3.93 13.01 13.47
N ALA A 256 -3.60 13.91 14.39
CA ALA A 256 -2.23 14.24 14.75
C ALA A 256 -1.48 13.07 15.40
N ALA A 257 -2.14 12.32 16.30
CA ALA A 257 -1.52 11.16 16.94
C ALA A 257 -1.21 10.05 15.93
N LEU A 258 -2.15 9.75 15.03
CA LEU A 258 -1.92 8.77 13.96
C LEU A 258 -0.76 9.17 13.05
N ARG A 259 -0.66 10.46 12.68
CA ARG A 259 0.44 10.99 11.89
C ARG A 259 1.78 10.88 12.60
N ALA A 260 1.82 11.20 13.91
CA ALA A 260 3.05 11.08 14.69
C ALA A 260 3.59 9.64 14.68
N VAL A 261 2.72 8.64 14.87
CA VAL A 261 3.10 7.22 14.80
C VAL A 261 3.66 6.87 13.41
N ILE A 262 2.98 7.29 12.33
CA ILE A 262 3.44 7.04 10.96
C ILE A 262 4.81 7.66 10.71
N VAL A 263 5.03 8.89 11.16
CA VAL A 263 6.30 9.60 10.99
C VAL A 263 7.42 8.88 11.74
N VAL A 264 7.20 8.50 13.00
CA VAL A 264 8.19 7.77 13.79
C VAL A 264 8.57 6.45 13.11
N VAL A 265 7.58 5.64 12.73
CA VAL A 265 7.82 4.35 12.07
C VAL A 265 8.52 4.53 10.72
N GLY A 266 8.11 5.53 9.92
CA GLY A 266 8.71 5.79 8.62
C GLY A 266 10.16 6.29 8.71
N VAL A 267 10.48 7.14 9.72
CA VAL A 267 11.87 7.59 9.96
C VAL A 267 12.74 6.40 10.39
N VAL A 268 12.24 5.55 11.29
CA VAL A 268 12.96 4.32 11.69
C VAL A 268 13.19 3.42 10.48
N ALA A 269 12.21 3.28 9.59
CA ALA A 269 12.34 2.49 8.38
C ALA A 269 13.44 3.03 7.44
N ILE A 270 13.43 4.34 7.17
CA ILE A 270 14.47 4.96 6.33
C ILE A 270 15.85 4.73 6.93
N THR A 271 16.03 4.98 8.25
CA THR A 271 17.30 4.75 8.93
C THR A 271 17.75 3.31 8.80
N GLN A 272 16.88 2.33 9.01
CA GLN A 272 17.24 0.91 8.86
C GLN A 272 17.65 0.54 7.43
N ILE A 273 16.99 1.13 6.41
CA ILE A 273 17.31 0.84 5.01
C ILE A 273 18.66 1.46 4.62
N LEU A 274 18.97 2.67 5.11
CA LEU A 274 20.21 3.37 4.79
C LEU A 274 21.43 2.84 5.56
N THR A 275 21.23 2.11 6.66
CA THR A 275 22.31 1.56 7.50
C THR A 275 22.61 0.07 7.23
N ARG A 276 21.85 -0.57 6.35
CA ARG A 276 22.09 -1.93 5.83
C ARG A 276 22.84 -1.89 4.50
#